data_9b58b067ee332c8c1c1b054f1cff3aed
#
_entry.id   9b58b067ee332c8c1c1b054f1cff3aed
#
_cell.length_a   1.000
_cell.length_b   1.000
_cell.length_c   1.000
_cell.angle_alpha   90.00
_cell.angle_beta   90.00
_cell.angle_gamma   90.00
#
_symmetry.space_group_name_H-M   'P 1'
#
loop_
_entity.id
_entity.type
_entity.pdbx_description
1 polymer ?
#
loop_
_entity_poly.entity_id
_entity_poly.type
_entity_poly.pdbx_seq_one_letter_code
_entity_poly.pdbx_strand_id
1 'polypeptide(L)'
;SLTGEPISAALTNAEATAVETVMPSFSSEYEAELSRALSELGMPDAFDGAKADFGGMGSSPLGNLYINRVLHKTFIDVTPLGTRAGAATAVEVNAESAMLVEKSVVLDRPFLYMIVDTEYSIPLFIGAMTGEGL
;
A
#
# COMPACT_ATOMS: atom_id res chain seq x y z
N SER A 1 -17.08 3.19 -3.51
CA SER A 1 -16.03 3.56 -2.54
C SER A 1 -15.36 2.28 -2.04
N LEU A 2 -14.04 2.25 -2.00
CA LEU A 2 -13.28 1.19 -1.35
C LEU A 2 -13.46 1.35 0.16
N THR A 3 -14.19 0.43 0.76
CA THR A 3 -14.30 0.30 2.21
C THR A 3 -13.54 -0.95 2.67
N GLY A 4 -13.24 -1.07 3.96
CA GLY A 4 -12.51 -2.25 4.48
C GLY A 4 -13.26 -3.57 4.30
N GLU A 5 -14.59 -3.58 4.31
CA GLU A 5 -15.39 -4.81 4.16
C GLU A 5 -15.16 -5.57 2.85
N PRO A 6 -15.22 -4.97 1.64
CA PRO A 6 -14.95 -5.69 0.39
C PRO A 6 -13.53 -6.27 0.32
N ILE A 7 -12.54 -5.57 0.89
CA ILE A 7 -11.16 -6.04 0.91
C ILE A 7 -11.03 -7.25 1.84
N SER A 8 -11.57 -7.17 3.04
CA SER A 8 -11.58 -8.27 4.01
C SER A 8 -12.30 -9.50 3.45
N ALA A 9 -13.46 -9.30 2.82
CA ALA A 9 -14.21 -10.38 2.19
C ALA A 9 -13.43 -11.05 1.05
N ALA A 10 -12.74 -10.26 0.22
CA ALA A 10 -11.91 -10.80 -0.88
C ALA A 10 -10.75 -11.65 -0.36
N LEU A 11 -10.09 -11.22 0.73
CA LEU A 11 -9.00 -11.96 1.36
C LEU A 11 -9.49 -13.24 2.03
N THR A 12 -10.62 -13.17 2.74
CA THR A 12 -11.18 -14.31 3.49
C THR A 12 -11.72 -15.40 2.55
N ASN A 13 -12.28 -15.00 1.40
CA ASN A 13 -12.86 -15.93 0.42
C ASN A 13 -11.88 -16.36 -0.68
N ALA A 14 -10.60 -15.98 -0.58
CA ALA A 14 -9.60 -16.38 -1.55
C ALA A 14 -9.31 -17.89 -1.43
N GLU A 15 -9.46 -18.60 -2.55
CA GLU A 15 -9.14 -20.01 -2.68
C GLU A 15 -7.82 -20.19 -3.44
N ALA A 16 -6.99 -21.12 -2.98
CA ALA A 16 -5.76 -21.45 -3.67
C ALA A 16 -6.09 -22.19 -4.98
N THR A 17 -5.85 -21.56 -6.11
CA THR A 17 -6.06 -22.15 -7.45
C THR A 17 -4.92 -21.69 -8.38
N ALA A 18 -4.65 -22.49 -9.41
CA ALA A 18 -3.69 -22.13 -10.45
C ALA A 18 -4.30 -21.10 -11.39
N VAL A 19 -3.71 -19.89 -11.41
CA VAL A 19 -4.18 -18.77 -12.24
C VAL A 19 -3.03 -18.29 -13.12
N GLU A 20 -3.27 -18.24 -14.42
CA GLU A 20 -2.39 -17.52 -15.34
C GLU A 20 -2.68 -16.03 -15.24
N THR A 21 -1.68 -15.24 -14.87
CA THR A 21 -1.86 -13.78 -14.74
C THR A 21 -0.95 -13.07 -15.74
N VAL A 22 -1.57 -12.24 -16.59
CA VAL A 22 -0.86 -11.32 -17.48
C VAL A 22 -1.01 -9.93 -16.89
N MET A 23 0.11 -9.35 -16.48
CA MET A 23 0.16 -8.05 -15.80
C MET A 23 1.26 -7.19 -16.47
N PRO A 24 0.99 -5.90 -16.76
CA PRO A 24 2.03 -5.01 -17.26
C PRO A 24 3.12 -4.78 -16.21
N SER A 25 4.34 -4.53 -16.66
CA SER A 25 5.36 -3.94 -15.79
C SER A 25 5.03 -2.48 -15.60
N PHE A 26 5.11 -1.98 -14.37
CA PHE A 26 4.86 -0.58 -14.08
C PHE A 26 5.66 -0.09 -12.88
N SER A 27 5.90 1.21 -12.84
CA SER A 27 6.37 1.90 -11.65
C SER A 27 5.40 3.04 -11.31
N SER A 28 5.24 3.31 -10.04
CA SER A 28 4.39 4.39 -9.55
C SER A 28 5.05 5.08 -8.36
N GLU A 29 5.08 6.40 -8.42
CA GLU A 29 5.46 7.24 -7.29
C GLU A 29 4.24 8.06 -6.85
N TYR A 30 4.11 8.22 -5.54
CA TYR A 30 3.07 9.05 -4.95
C TYR A 30 3.66 9.88 -3.83
N GLU A 31 3.34 11.15 -3.81
CA GLU A 31 3.74 12.08 -2.76
C GLU A 31 2.53 12.90 -2.33
N ALA A 32 2.29 12.98 -1.03
CA ALA A 32 1.21 13.75 -0.45
C ALA A 32 1.63 14.37 0.88
N GLU A 33 1.04 15.52 1.16
CA GLU A 33 1.05 16.15 2.48
C GLU A 33 -0.21 15.67 3.24
N LEU A 34 -0.01 14.98 4.36
CA LEU A 34 -1.07 14.27 5.08
C LEU A 34 -1.57 14.98 6.34
N SER A 35 -1.02 16.12 6.73
CA SER A 35 -1.37 16.79 7.99
C SER A 35 -2.86 17.08 8.12
N ARG A 36 -3.48 17.55 7.03
CA ARG A 36 -4.92 17.80 7.01
C ARG A 36 -5.72 16.51 7.16
N ALA A 37 -5.38 15.48 6.39
CA ALA A 37 -6.09 14.20 6.44
C ALA A 37 -5.99 13.54 7.83
N LEU A 38 -4.80 13.56 8.44
CA LEU A 38 -4.58 13.00 9.78
C LEU A 38 -5.32 13.81 10.85
N SER A 39 -5.36 15.14 10.72
CA SER A 39 -6.14 15.98 11.60
C SER A 39 -7.64 15.68 11.53
N GLU A 40 -8.19 15.54 10.31
CA GLU A 40 -9.59 15.18 10.08
C GLU A 40 -9.92 13.74 10.55
N LEU A 41 -8.94 12.84 10.56
CA LEU A 41 -9.06 11.47 11.08
C LEU A 41 -8.94 11.35 12.61
N GLY A 42 -8.81 12.47 13.33
CA GLY A 42 -8.85 12.50 14.79
C GLY A 42 -7.55 12.86 15.49
N MET A 43 -6.58 13.43 14.77
CA MET A 43 -5.31 13.88 15.34
C MET A 43 -5.14 15.42 15.30
N PRO A 44 -6.17 16.28 15.53
CA PRO A 44 -6.01 17.73 15.37
C PRO A 44 -5.01 18.32 16.36
N ASP A 45 -4.97 17.83 17.60
CA ASP A 45 -4.13 18.37 18.66
C ASP A 45 -2.63 18.15 18.40
N ALA A 46 -2.26 17.10 17.67
CA ALA A 46 -0.86 16.84 17.30
C ALA A 46 -0.24 17.96 16.41
N PHE A 47 -1.08 18.67 15.67
CA PHE A 47 -0.70 19.76 14.76
C PHE A 47 -0.88 21.15 15.38
N ASP A 48 -1.45 21.24 16.60
CA ASP A 48 -1.67 22.49 17.32
C ASP A 48 -0.53 22.73 18.33
N GLY A 49 0.29 23.74 18.08
CA GLY A 49 1.41 24.07 18.96
C GLY A 49 1.03 24.41 20.41
N ALA A 50 -0.25 24.71 20.68
CA ALA A 50 -0.74 24.97 22.02
C ALA A 50 -1.29 23.72 22.73
N LYS A 51 -1.64 22.67 21.98
CA LYS A 51 -2.32 21.47 22.51
C LYS A 51 -1.51 20.19 22.39
N ALA A 52 -0.56 20.15 21.44
CA ALA A 52 0.28 18.99 21.24
C ALA A 52 1.02 18.60 22.52
N ASP A 53 1.07 17.32 22.83
CA ASP A 53 1.84 16.78 23.95
C ASP A 53 2.86 15.74 23.46
N PHE A 54 4.04 16.23 23.13
CA PHE A 54 5.20 15.42 22.78
C PHE A 54 6.30 15.49 23.86
N GLY A 55 5.94 15.85 25.11
CA GLY A 55 6.87 15.95 26.23
C GLY A 55 7.64 14.66 26.51
N GLY A 56 7.07 13.49 26.19
CA GLY A 56 7.76 12.20 26.28
C GLY A 56 8.87 11.99 25.24
N MET A 57 8.90 12.76 24.14
CA MET A 57 9.93 12.70 23.10
C MET A 57 11.08 13.68 23.37
N GLY A 58 10.80 14.78 24.11
CA GLY A 58 11.79 15.81 24.39
C GLY A 58 11.17 17.16 24.71
N SER A 59 12.04 18.17 24.87
CA SER A 59 11.64 19.56 25.11
C SER A 59 12.43 20.51 24.23
N SER A 60 11.85 21.67 23.93
CA SER A 60 12.51 22.71 23.15
C SER A 60 12.48 24.04 23.92
N PRO A 61 13.60 24.80 23.97
CA PRO A 61 13.63 26.11 24.54
C PRO A 61 12.82 27.14 23.72
N LEU A 62 12.41 26.80 22.51
CA LEU A 62 11.66 27.67 21.61
C LEU A 62 10.15 27.54 21.76
N GLY A 63 9.68 26.63 22.61
CA GLY A 63 8.25 26.42 22.87
C GLY A 63 7.84 24.95 22.79
N ASN A 64 6.54 24.69 22.70
CA ASN A 64 5.99 23.35 22.66
C ASN A 64 6.35 22.64 21.35
N LEU A 65 6.56 21.33 21.44
CA LEU A 65 6.77 20.47 20.27
C LEU A 65 5.42 20.09 19.64
N TYR A 66 5.30 20.25 18.35
CA TYR A 66 4.13 19.83 17.58
C TYR A 66 4.53 19.39 16.18
N ILE A 67 3.66 18.67 15.48
CA ILE A 67 3.90 18.24 14.10
C ILE A 67 3.58 19.40 13.16
N ASN A 68 4.58 19.96 12.51
CA ASN A 68 4.39 21.04 11.56
C ASN A 68 3.75 20.55 10.26
N ARG A 69 4.25 19.41 9.73
CA ARG A 69 3.71 18.76 8.54
C ARG A 69 4.12 17.30 8.48
N VAL A 70 3.32 16.49 7.76
CA VAL A 70 3.60 15.09 7.44
C VAL A 70 3.72 14.95 5.94
N LEU A 71 4.92 14.65 5.44
CA LEU A 71 5.16 14.32 4.05
C LEU A 71 5.18 12.80 3.91
N HIS A 72 4.32 12.28 3.05
CA HIS A 72 4.23 10.88 2.73
C HIS A 72 4.70 10.66 1.29
N LYS A 73 5.70 9.83 1.11
CA LYS A 73 6.20 9.44 -0.22
C LYS A 73 6.26 7.93 -0.32
N THR A 74 5.70 7.41 -1.40
CA THR A 74 5.71 5.98 -1.70
C THR A 74 6.21 5.75 -3.11
N PHE A 75 6.82 4.59 -3.30
CA PHE A 75 7.29 4.11 -4.59
C PHE A 75 7.00 2.61 -4.69
N ILE A 76 6.55 2.18 -5.85
CA ILE A 76 6.41 0.77 -6.20
C ILE A 76 6.94 0.55 -7.61
N ASP A 77 7.67 -0.55 -7.79
CA ASP A 77 8.18 -0.99 -9.08
C ASP A 77 7.85 -2.47 -9.26
N VAL A 78 7.09 -2.77 -10.30
CA VAL A 78 6.62 -4.12 -10.63
C VAL A 78 7.23 -4.55 -11.95
N THR A 79 8.06 -5.58 -11.91
CA THR A 79 8.78 -6.11 -13.05
C THR A 79 8.62 -7.63 -13.14
N PRO A 80 8.97 -8.27 -14.28
CA PRO A 80 8.97 -9.73 -14.39
C PRO A 80 9.93 -10.43 -13.41
N LEU A 81 10.90 -9.71 -12.85
CA LEU A 81 11.85 -10.21 -11.86
C LEU A 81 11.36 -10.04 -10.41
N GLY A 82 10.19 -9.48 -10.22
CA GLY A 82 9.57 -9.26 -8.91
C GLY A 82 9.14 -7.82 -8.68
N THR A 83 8.53 -7.61 -7.52
CA THR A 83 8.05 -6.30 -7.07
C THR A 83 9.03 -5.70 -6.07
N ARG A 84 9.42 -4.45 -6.29
CA ARG A 84 10.19 -3.65 -5.34
C ARG A 84 9.27 -2.63 -4.67
N ALA A 85 8.99 -2.87 -3.43
CA ALA A 85 8.33 -1.92 -2.52
C ALA A 85 9.16 -1.91 -1.23
N GLY A 86 10.32 -1.26 -1.27
CA GLY A 86 11.20 -1.14 -0.11
C GLY A 86 11.84 -2.42 0.45
N ALA A 87 11.56 -3.61 -0.08
CA ALA A 87 12.20 -4.85 0.35
C ALA A 87 12.26 -5.86 -0.81
N ALA A 88 13.45 -6.36 -1.11
CA ALA A 88 13.65 -7.38 -2.13
C ALA A 88 13.40 -8.77 -1.53
N THR A 89 12.37 -9.45 -2.01
CA THR A 89 12.26 -10.91 -1.82
C THR A 89 11.94 -11.50 -3.19
N ALA A 90 12.92 -12.14 -3.81
CA ALA A 90 12.70 -12.94 -5.02
C ALA A 90 12.12 -14.29 -4.58
N VAL A 91 10.89 -14.58 -5.00
CA VAL A 91 10.32 -15.93 -4.91
C VAL A 91 10.56 -16.60 -6.23
N GLU A 92 11.53 -17.50 -6.29
CA GLU A 92 11.72 -18.39 -7.41
C GLU A 92 10.71 -19.54 -7.30
N VAL A 93 9.71 -19.56 -8.16
CA VAL A 93 8.77 -20.68 -8.27
C VAL A 93 9.31 -21.64 -9.33
N ASN A 94 9.93 -22.71 -8.90
CA ASN A 94 10.30 -23.83 -9.76
C ASN A 94 9.07 -24.73 -9.95
N ALA A 95 8.41 -24.65 -11.11
CA ALA A 95 7.34 -25.55 -11.47
C ALA A 95 7.91 -26.75 -12.26
N GLU A 96 8.08 -27.90 -11.61
CA GLU A 96 8.44 -29.17 -12.26
C GLU A 96 7.25 -29.99 -12.79
N SER A 97 6.04 -29.50 -12.68
CA SER A 97 4.85 -30.14 -13.27
C SER A 97 3.95 -29.08 -13.91
N ALA A 98 3.45 -29.39 -15.11
CA ALA A 98 2.45 -28.55 -15.76
C ALA A 98 1.19 -28.54 -14.91
N MET A 99 1.02 -27.50 -14.11
CA MET A 99 -0.24 -27.23 -13.43
C MET A 99 -1.30 -26.93 -14.50
N LEU A 100 -2.43 -27.60 -14.42
CA LEU A 100 -3.58 -27.24 -15.26
C LEU A 100 -4.03 -25.85 -14.81
N VAL A 101 -3.86 -24.86 -15.69
CA VAL A 101 -4.33 -23.50 -15.47
C VAL A 101 -5.85 -23.53 -15.60
N GLU A 102 -6.55 -23.30 -14.49
CA GLU A 102 -8.02 -23.30 -14.45
C GLU A 102 -8.61 -21.93 -14.79
N LYS A 103 -7.87 -20.87 -14.53
CA LYS A 103 -8.33 -19.49 -14.71
C LYS A 103 -7.23 -18.62 -15.31
N SER A 104 -7.62 -17.64 -16.13
CA SER A 104 -6.71 -16.62 -16.66
C SER A 104 -7.23 -15.24 -16.32
N VAL A 105 -6.32 -14.36 -15.88
CA VAL A 105 -6.60 -12.95 -15.55
C VAL A 105 -5.65 -12.07 -16.34
N VAL A 106 -6.20 -11.20 -17.18
CA VAL A 106 -5.44 -10.24 -17.98
C VAL A 106 -5.75 -8.83 -17.45
N LEU A 107 -4.71 -8.14 -16.93
CA LEU A 107 -4.81 -6.79 -16.41
C LEU A 107 -4.53 -5.77 -17.53
N ASP A 108 -5.45 -5.67 -18.48
CA ASP A 108 -5.43 -4.80 -19.69
C ASP A 108 -6.29 -3.54 -19.56
N ARG A 109 -6.80 -3.26 -18.36
CA ARG A 109 -7.69 -2.14 -18.04
C ARG A 109 -7.34 -1.58 -16.67
N PRO A 110 -7.85 -0.41 -16.27
CA PRO A 110 -7.61 0.14 -14.94
C PRO A 110 -7.87 -0.89 -13.82
N PHE A 111 -6.91 -1.06 -12.93
CA PHE A 111 -7.00 -2.01 -11.81
C PHE A 111 -6.46 -1.40 -10.52
N LEU A 112 -6.89 -1.99 -9.42
CA LEU A 112 -6.34 -1.73 -8.10
C LEU A 112 -5.33 -2.81 -7.74
N TYR A 113 -4.28 -2.42 -7.06
CA TYR A 113 -3.30 -3.35 -6.52
C TYR A 113 -3.07 -3.07 -5.04
N MET A 114 -2.70 -4.12 -4.31
CA MET A 114 -2.37 -4.05 -2.90
C MET A 114 -1.22 -4.99 -2.58
N ILE A 115 -0.38 -4.58 -1.62
CA ILE A 115 0.49 -5.48 -0.89
C ILE A 115 -0.15 -5.66 0.49
N VAL A 116 -0.46 -6.89 0.85
CA VAL A 116 -1.19 -7.23 2.07
C VAL A 116 -0.34 -8.14 2.94
N ASP A 117 -0.25 -7.80 4.21
CA ASP A 117 0.19 -8.75 5.23
C ASP A 117 -0.94 -9.77 5.44
N THR A 118 -0.70 -11.02 5.04
CA THR A 118 -1.73 -12.07 5.07
C THR A 118 -1.95 -12.64 6.48
N GLU A 119 -1.00 -12.49 7.38
CA GLU A 119 -1.15 -12.94 8.78
C GLU A 119 -2.13 -12.04 9.54
N TYR A 120 -2.03 -10.74 9.34
CA TYR A 120 -2.87 -9.75 10.03
C TYR A 120 -3.98 -9.16 9.14
N SER A 121 -4.03 -9.54 7.85
CA SER A 121 -4.96 -8.98 6.86
C SER A 121 -4.88 -7.45 6.76
N ILE A 122 -3.67 -6.90 6.87
CA ILE A 122 -3.42 -5.46 6.85
C ILE A 122 -2.83 -5.06 5.50
N PRO A 123 -3.46 -4.11 4.76
CA PRO A 123 -2.86 -3.56 3.56
C PRO A 123 -1.64 -2.69 3.92
N LEU A 124 -0.47 -3.04 3.41
CA LEU A 124 0.78 -2.30 3.55
C LEU A 124 0.92 -1.24 2.45
N PHE A 125 0.48 -1.58 1.23
CA PHE A 125 0.42 -0.70 0.09
C PHE A 125 -0.91 -0.87 -0.63
N ILE A 126 -1.44 0.24 -1.12
CA ILE A 126 -2.61 0.26 -2.00
C ILE A 126 -2.39 1.30 -3.09
N GLY A 127 -2.72 0.94 -4.31
CA GLY A 127 -2.63 1.86 -5.43
C GLY A 127 -3.63 1.52 -6.53
N ALA A 128 -3.73 2.44 -7.49
CA ALA A 128 -4.57 2.30 -8.67
C ALA A 128 -3.73 2.55 -9.92
N MET A 129 -3.80 1.63 -10.87
CA MET A 129 -3.33 1.84 -12.23
C MET A 129 -4.50 2.32 -13.08
N THR A 130 -4.43 3.56 -13.59
CA THR A 130 -5.57 4.25 -14.23
C THR A 130 -5.48 4.34 -15.75
N GLY A 131 -4.53 3.66 -16.38
CA GLY A 131 -4.48 3.51 -17.83
C GLY A 131 -3.44 4.36 -18.58
N GLU A 132 -2.72 5.25 -17.92
CA GLU A 132 -1.54 5.88 -18.51
C GLU A 132 -0.35 4.91 -18.34
N GLY A 133 -0.20 3.98 -19.33
CA GLY A 133 0.86 2.97 -19.31
C GLY A 133 0.39 1.51 -19.40
N LEU A 134 -0.90 1.28 -19.69
CA LEU A 134 -1.46 -0.03 -20.05
C LEU A 134 -1.36 -0.28 -21.55
#